data_762e2b3b7b1726e669a634d9c790d744
#
_entry.id   762e2b3b7b1726e669a634d9c790d744
#
_cell.length_a   1.000
_cell.length_b   1.000
_cell.length_c   1.000
_cell.angle_alpha   90.00
_cell.angle_beta   90.00
_cell.angle_gamma   90.00
#
_symmetry.space_group_name_H-M   'P 1'
#
loop_
_entity.id
_entity.type
_entity.pdbx_description
1 polymer ?
#
loop_
_entity_poly.entity_id
_entity_poly.type
_entity_poly.pdbx_seq_one_letter_code
_entity_poly.pdbx_strand_id
1 'polypeptide(L)'
;DGRGLLAALALGAEGIEMGTRFIATQECVYANEKYKQAILQAKETDTIIIKRSLGAPGRVLKSEFTLDIIEREKAGATYEDLQDIISGKANCRYIYDGNEENGFGWAGQVIGLINDIPTVQELFDKMILTVEKGLNRIDNIIEERTHI
;
A
#
# COMPACT_ATOMS: atom_id res chain seq x y z
N ASP A 1 7.75 -6.19 -1.88
CA ASP A 1 8.20 -7.49 -2.40
C ASP A 1 9.63 -7.83 -1.92
N GLY A 2 10.15 -9.01 -2.26
CA GLY A 2 11.48 -9.45 -1.84
C GLY A 2 12.63 -8.60 -2.37
N ARG A 3 12.45 -7.90 -3.49
CA ARG A 3 13.46 -6.96 -4.01
C ARG A 3 13.60 -5.75 -3.09
N GLY A 4 12.46 -5.22 -2.63
CA GLY A 4 12.44 -4.12 -1.66
C GLY A 4 13.04 -4.54 -0.31
N LEU A 5 12.75 -5.77 0.15
CA LEU A 5 13.37 -6.34 1.35
C LEU A 5 14.91 -6.42 1.19
N LEU A 6 15.40 -7.01 0.10
CA LEU A 6 16.84 -7.11 -0.17
C LEU A 6 17.51 -5.73 -0.20
N ALA A 7 16.89 -4.76 -0.88
CA ALA A 7 17.43 -3.40 -0.97
C ALA A 7 17.49 -2.72 0.41
N ALA A 8 16.45 -2.86 1.23
CA ALA A 8 16.41 -2.29 2.57
C ALA A 8 17.50 -2.89 3.48
N LEU A 9 17.65 -4.22 3.46
CA LEU A 9 18.71 -4.91 4.22
C LEU A 9 20.11 -4.49 3.76
N ALA A 10 20.32 -4.37 2.44
CA ALA A 10 21.59 -3.88 1.88
C ALA A 10 21.93 -2.44 2.28
N LEU A 11 20.91 -1.61 2.55
CA LEU A 11 21.06 -0.25 3.08
C LEU A 11 21.22 -0.20 4.61
N GLY A 12 21.26 -1.36 5.28
CA GLY A 12 21.49 -1.45 6.73
C GLY A 12 20.22 -1.50 7.58
N ALA A 13 19.05 -1.70 7.00
CA ALA A 13 17.84 -1.92 7.79
C ALA A 13 17.86 -3.33 8.43
N GLU A 14 17.35 -3.46 9.65
CA GLU A 14 17.17 -4.74 10.33
C GLU A 14 15.89 -5.48 9.89
N GLY A 15 14.97 -4.80 9.22
CA GLY A 15 13.73 -5.34 8.72
C GLY A 15 12.92 -4.30 7.97
N ILE A 16 11.72 -4.67 7.54
CA ILE A 16 10.78 -3.79 6.84
C ILE A 16 9.39 -3.87 7.45
N GLU A 17 8.64 -2.78 7.33
CA GLU A 17 7.22 -2.71 7.67
C GLU A 17 6.39 -2.61 6.38
N MET A 18 5.30 -3.36 6.30
CA MET A 18 4.40 -3.38 5.14
C MET A 18 2.94 -3.30 5.60
N GLY A 19 2.21 -2.27 5.15
CA GLY A 19 0.76 -2.15 5.39
C GLY A 19 -0.06 -2.76 4.24
N THR A 20 -0.09 -2.07 3.10
CA THR A 20 -0.96 -2.41 1.95
C THR A 20 -0.78 -3.84 1.45
N ARG A 21 0.45 -4.37 1.47
CA ARG A 21 0.71 -5.75 1.06
C ARG A 21 0.01 -6.78 1.95
N PHE A 22 -0.02 -6.56 3.28
CA PHE A 22 -0.68 -7.47 4.21
C PHE A 22 -2.21 -7.33 4.17
N ILE A 23 -2.77 -6.17 3.80
CA ILE A 23 -4.21 -6.02 3.54
C ILE A 23 -4.63 -6.99 2.44
N ALA A 24 -3.84 -7.14 1.38
CA ALA A 24 -4.08 -8.06 0.28
C ALA A 24 -3.52 -9.47 0.60
N THR A 25 -3.94 -10.06 1.72
CA THR A 25 -3.70 -11.45 2.11
C THR A 25 -5.00 -12.14 2.48
N GLN A 26 -5.01 -13.48 2.48
CA GLN A 26 -6.18 -14.26 2.85
C GLN A 26 -6.53 -14.07 4.32
N GLU A 27 -5.52 -13.99 5.21
CA GLU A 27 -5.70 -13.85 6.65
C GLU A 27 -6.18 -12.47 7.09
N CYS A 28 -6.09 -11.44 6.24
CA CYS A 28 -6.69 -10.14 6.52
C CYS A 28 -8.21 -10.18 6.33
N VAL A 29 -8.89 -10.92 7.21
CA VAL A 29 -10.35 -11.19 7.14
C VAL A 29 -11.21 -9.95 7.37
N TYR A 30 -10.66 -8.91 7.99
CA TYR A 30 -11.37 -7.65 8.25
C TYR A 30 -11.44 -6.73 7.03
N ALA A 31 -10.53 -6.88 6.07
CA ALA A 31 -10.57 -6.12 4.83
C ALA A 31 -11.64 -6.71 3.90
N ASN A 32 -12.64 -5.88 3.56
CA ASN A 32 -13.70 -6.26 2.65
C ASN A 32 -13.13 -6.68 1.28
N GLU A 33 -13.78 -7.63 0.63
CA GLU A 33 -13.33 -8.15 -0.67
C GLU A 33 -13.24 -7.06 -1.74
N LYS A 34 -14.19 -6.11 -1.78
CA LYS A 34 -14.12 -4.96 -2.71
C LYS A 34 -12.85 -4.15 -2.52
N TYR A 35 -12.45 -3.93 -1.27
CA TYR A 35 -11.21 -3.20 -0.98
C TYR A 35 -9.97 -3.98 -1.42
N LYS A 36 -9.91 -5.30 -1.19
CA LYS A 36 -8.82 -6.14 -1.70
C LYS A 36 -8.76 -6.15 -3.21
N GLN A 37 -9.90 -6.26 -3.89
CA GLN A 37 -9.98 -6.22 -5.35
C GLN A 37 -9.57 -4.85 -5.90
N ALA A 38 -9.95 -3.76 -5.26
CA ALA A 38 -9.49 -2.43 -5.64
C ALA A 38 -7.96 -2.30 -5.54
N ILE A 39 -7.34 -2.91 -4.51
CA ILE A 39 -5.87 -2.99 -4.40
C ILE A 39 -5.26 -3.75 -5.58
N LEU A 40 -5.83 -4.87 -5.99
CA LEU A 40 -5.29 -5.68 -7.10
C LEU A 40 -5.40 -4.99 -8.47
N GLN A 41 -6.44 -4.18 -8.66
CA GLN A 41 -6.72 -3.51 -9.93
C GLN A 41 -6.00 -2.18 -10.08
N ALA A 42 -5.55 -1.59 -8.97
CA ALA A 42 -4.95 -0.27 -8.95
C ALA A 42 -3.48 -0.29 -9.42
N LYS A 43 -3.09 0.81 -10.06
CA LYS A 43 -1.70 1.11 -10.41
C LYS A 43 -1.09 2.04 -9.34
N GLU A 44 0.22 2.24 -9.39
CA GLU A 44 0.93 3.18 -8.51
C GLU A 44 0.41 4.63 -8.60
N THR A 45 -0.23 4.98 -9.72
CA THR A 45 -0.84 6.30 -9.96
C THR A 45 -2.27 6.42 -9.41
N ASP A 46 -2.88 5.31 -9.00
CA ASP A 46 -4.26 5.27 -8.50
C ASP A 46 -4.33 5.47 -6.97
N THR A 47 -3.37 6.20 -6.44
CA THR A 47 -3.37 6.67 -5.06
C THR A 47 -3.24 8.18 -5.01
N ILE A 48 -3.88 8.81 -4.03
CA ILE A 48 -3.79 10.25 -3.78
C ILE A 48 -3.56 10.53 -2.30
N ILE A 49 -3.17 11.76 -1.98
CA ILE A 49 -2.96 12.18 -0.59
C ILE A 49 -4.07 13.14 -0.20
N ILE A 50 -4.82 12.79 0.84
CA ILE A 50 -5.82 13.62 1.49
C ILE A 50 -5.28 14.23 2.78
N LYS A 51 -5.98 15.18 3.36
CA LYS A 51 -5.69 15.86 4.63
C LYS A 51 -4.35 16.64 4.65
N ARG A 52 -3.89 17.12 3.49
CA ARG A 52 -2.68 17.94 3.43
C ARG A 52 -2.88 19.31 4.07
N SER A 53 -4.01 19.96 3.80
CA SER A 53 -4.39 21.26 4.37
C SER A 53 -4.51 21.21 5.90
N LEU A 54 -4.81 20.03 6.44
CA LEU A 54 -5.01 19.80 7.87
C LEU A 54 -3.72 19.38 8.62
N GLY A 55 -2.57 19.34 7.93
CA GLY A 55 -1.30 18.93 8.54
C GLY A 55 -1.20 17.45 8.93
N ALA A 56 -2.15 16.61 8.49
CA ALA A 56 -2.21 15.18 8.79
C ALA A 56 -2.32 14.33 7.50
N PRO A 57 -1.39 14.47 6.54
CA PRO A 57 -1.49 13.85 5.24
C PRO A 57 -1.54 12.32 5.32
N GLY A 58 -2.38 11.70 4.50
CA GLY A 58 -2.45 10.26 4.37
C GLY A 58 -2.73 9.84 2.94
N ARG A 59 -2.10 8.76 2.49
CA ARG A 59 -2.27 8.25 1.13
C ARG A 59 -3.38 7.20 1.11
N VAL A 60 -4.31 7.37 0.17
CA VAL A 60 -5.50 6.54 0.01
C VAL A 60 -5.67 6.10 -1.44
N LEU A 61 -6.51 5.09 -1.69
CA LEU A 61 -7.01 4.76 -3.01
C LEU A 61 -7.75 5.98 -3.59
N LYS A 62 -7.53 6.21 -4.87
CA LYS A 62 -8.23 7.26 -5.61
C LYS A 62 -9.65 6.79 -5.95
N SER A 63 -10.64 7.56 -5.56
CA SER A 63 -12.06 7.35 -5.84
C SER A 63 -12.76 8.70 -5.96
N GLU A 64 -14.00 8.71 -6.43
CA GLU A 64 -14.82 9.94 -6.46
C GLU A 64 -14.93 10.55 -5.07
N PHE A 65 -15.13 9.72 -4.03
CA PHE A 65 -15.19 10.17 -2.65
C PHE A 65 -13.89 10.86 -2.19
N THR A 66 -12.74 10.32 -2.52
CA THR A 66 -11.45 10.91 -2.13
C THR A 66 -11.07 12.12 -2.97
N LEU A 67 -11.57 12.22 -4.21
CA LEU A 67 -11.45 13.43 -5.03
C LEU A 67 -12.31 14.57 -4.46
N ASP A 68 -13.53 14.29 -4.00
CA ASP A 68 -14.38 15.30 -3.34
C ASP A 68 -13.70 15.88 -2.08
N ILE A 69 -13.03 15.03 -1.28
CA ILE A 69 -12.24 15.51 -0.13
C ILE A 69 -11.19 16.54 -0.59
N ILE A 70 -10.44 16.24 -1.65
CA ILE A 70 -9.39 17.13 -2.16
C ILE A 70 -9.99 18.44 -2.69
N GLU A 71 -11.10 18.40 -3.38
CA GLU A 71 -11.75 19.63 -3.88
C GLU A 71 -12.22 20.53 -2.73
N ARG A 72 -12.77 19.94 -1.66
CA ARG A 72 -13.12 20.69 -0.45
C ARG A 72 -11.88 21.26 0.26
N GLU A 73 -10.79 20.49 0.37
CA GLU A 73 -9.53 21.00 0.91
C GLU A 73 -9.00 22.18 0.12
N LYS A 74 -9.06 22.15 -1.22
CA LYS A 74 -8.66 23.26 -2.10
C LYS A 74 -9.56 24.49 -1.94
N ALA A 75 -10.84 24.28 -1.65
CA ALA A 75 -11.79 25.34 -1.36
C ALA A 75 -11.62 25.96 0.04
N GLY A 76 -10.66 25.47 0.84
CA GLY A 76 -10.37 26.01 2.16
C GLY A 76 -11.20 25.43 3.30
N ALA A 77 -11.81 24.24 3.10
CA ALA A 77 -12.56 23.56 4.14
C ALA A 77 -11.69 23.30 5.40
N THR A 78 -12.28 23.56 6.56
CA THR A 78 -11.66 23.33 7.86
C THR A 78 -11.74 21.85 8.29
N TYR A 79 -11.11 21.50 9.40
CA TYR A 79 -11.25 20.16 9.99
C TYR A 79 -12.71 19.85 10.34
N GLU A 80 -13.43 20.82 10.90
CA GLU A 80 -14.84 20.69 11.28
C GLU A 80 -15.73 20.38 10.08
N ASP A 81 -15.44 21.01 8.93
CA ASP A 81 -16.17 20.77 7.68
C ASP A 81 -15.93 19.38 7.10
N LEU A 82 -14.76 18.81 7.35
CA LEU A 82 -14.32 17.56 6.75
C LEU A 82 -14.39 16.35 7.71
N GLN A 83 -14.53 16.56 9.01
CA GLN A 83 -14.34 15.52 10.04
C GLN A 83 -15.14 14.24 9.79
N ASP A 84 -16.35 14.33 9.26
CA ASP A 84 -17.22 13.17 9.01
C ASP A 84 -16.72 12.30 7.84
N ILE A 85 -16.11 12.94 6.83
CA ILE A 85 -15.64 12.28 5.62
C ILE A 85 -14.18 11.86 5.67
N ILE A 86 -13.39 12.40 6.62
CA ILE A 86 -11.98 12.04 6.84
C ILE A 86 -11.76 11.22 8.12
N SER A 87 -12.81 10.92 8.86
CA SER A 87 -12.78 10.21 10.14
C SER A 87 -12.42 8.73 9.99
N GLY A 88 -12.02 8.10 11.08
CA GLY A 88 -11.89 6.66 11.16
C GLY A 88 -13.19 5.92 10.83
N LYS A 89 -14.36 6.52 11.10
CA LYS A 89 -15.66 5.95 10.71
C LYS A 89 -15.83 5.89 9.19
N ALA A 90 -15.42 6.93 8.45
CA ALA A 90 -15.45 6.93 6.99
C ALA A 90 -14.48 5.87 6.43
N ASN A 91 -13.31 5.73 7.02
CA ASN A 91 -12.37 4.66 6.68
C ASN A 91 -12.99 3.27 6.94
N CYS A 92 -13.59 3.04 8.11
CA CYS A 92 -14.25 1.77 8.45
C CYS A 92 -15.37 1.39 7.47
N ARG A 93 -16.18 2.36 7.02
CA ARG A 93 -17.25 2.12 6.02
C ARG A 93 -16.73 1.49 4.74
N TYR A 94 -15.55 1.89 4.29
CA TYR A 94 -14.97 1.29 3.09
C TYR A 94 -14.24 -0.02 3.38
N ILE A 95 -13.33 -0.02 4.36
CA ILE A 95 -12.47 -1.19 4.58
C ILE A 95 -13.23 -2.41 5.12
N TYR A 96 -14.29 -2.21 5.91
CA TYR A 96 -15.10 -3.30 6.48
C TYR A 96 -16.38 -3.57 5.68
N ASP A 97 -17.09 -2.50 5.29
CA ASP A 97 -18.42 -2.63 4.68
C ASP A 97 -18.35 -2.59 3.13
N GLY A 98 -17.22 -2.23 2.56
CA GLY A 98 -17.05 -2.08 1.11
C GLY A 98 -17.86 -0.91 0.51
N ASN A 99 -18.22 0.08 1.34
CA ASN A 99 -18.98 1.26 0.91
C ASN A 99 -18.03 2.34 0.37
N GLU A 100 -17.72 2.26 -0.92
CA GLU A 100 -16.82 3.17 -1.61
C GLU A 100 -17.39 4.59 -1.77
N GLU A 101 -18.71 4.72 -1.83
CA GLU A 101 -19.39 6.02 -2.03
C GLU A 101 -19.28 6.91 -0.78
N ASN A 102 -19.08 6.33 0.41
CA ASN A 102 -19.09 7.03 1.68
C ASN A 102 -17.86 6.75 2.55
N GLY A 103 -16.78 6.25 1.94
CA GLY A 103 -15.58 5.88 2.67
C GLY A 103 -14.32 5.83 1.80
N PHE A 104 -13.19 5.60 2.44
CA PHE A 104 -11.89 5.51 1.78
C PHE A 104 -11.01 4.41 2.39
N GLY A 105 -10.09 3.87 1.59
CA GLY A 105 -9.10 2.88 2.02
C GLY A 105 -7.68 3.42 1.93
N TRP A 106 -6.87 3.17 2.96
CA TRP A 106 -5.45 3.51 2.95
C TRP A 106 -4.69 2.65 1.94
N ALA A 107 -3.83 3.25 1.14
CA ALA A 107 -3.01 2.52 0.18
C ALA A 107 -1.71 3.26 -0.12
N GLY A 108 -0.58 2.56 0.00
CA GLY A 108 0.72 3.04 -0.46
C GLY A 108 0.89 2.88 -1.97
N GLN A 109 1.87 3.58 -2.56
CA GLN A 109 2.18 3.47 -4.00
C GLN A 109 2.68 2.08 -4.41
N VAL A 110 3.10 1.24 -3.45
CA VAL A 110 3.43 -0.17 -3.66
C VAL A 110 2.28 -0.98 -4.27
N ILE A 111 1.07 -0.43 -4.24
CA ILE A 111 -0.14 -1.05 -4.78
C ILE A 111 0.05 -1.55 -6.23
N GLY A 112 0.80 -0.83 -7.07
CA GLY A 112 1.11 -1.24 -8.42
C GLY A 112 1.97 -2.52 -8.55
N LEU A 113 2.51 -3.03 -7.42
CA LEU A 113 3.25 -4.30 -7.35
C LEU A 113 2.43 -5.44 -6.74
N ILE A 114 1.18 -5.16 -6.30
CA ILE A 114 0.31 -6.15 -5.64
C ILE A 114 -0.67 -6.69 -6.69
N ASN A 115 -0.53 -7.97 -7.03
CA ASN A 115 -1.31 -8.61 -8.09
C ASN A 115 -1.93 -9.95 -7.68
N ASP A 116 -1.84 -10.31 -6.39
CA ASP A 116 -2.41 -11.53 -5.84
C ASP A 116 -2.84 -11.35 -4.37
N ILE A 117 -3.66 -12.29 -3.88
CA ILE A 117 -4.09 -12.40 -2.47
C ILE A 117 -3.59 -13.76 -1.94
N PRO A 118 -2.30 -13.88 -1.64
CA PRO A 118 -1.73 -15.11 -1.10
C PRO A 118 -2.07 -15.26 0.39
N THR A 119 -1.77 -16.43 0.95
CA THR A 119 -1.60 -16.55 2.39
C THR A 119 -0.37 -15.76 2.86
N VAL A 120 -0.31 -15.41 4.13
CA VAL A 120 0.87 -14.74 4.73
C VAL A 120 2.11 -15.61 4.56
N GLN A 121 1.98 -16.94 4.74
CA GLN A 121 3.09 -17.87 4.54
C GLN A 121 3.61 -17.83 3.10
N GLU A 122 2.73 -17.93 2.11
CA GLU A 122 3.11 -17.85 0.69
C GLU A 122 3.76 -16.52 0.34
N LEU A 123 3.31 -15.42 0.97
CA LEU A 123 3.90 -14.10 0.79
C LEU A 123 5.35 -14.10 1.29
N PHE A 124 5.61 -14.61 2.49
CA PHE A 124 6.96 -14.71 3.04
C PHE A 124 7.85 -15.61 2.19
N ASP A 125 7.36 -16.80 1.80
CA ASP A 125 8.12 -17.75 0.98
C ASP A 125 8.55 -17.11 -0.36
N LYS A 126 7.62 -16.41 -1.03
CA LYS A 126 7.91 -15.65 -2.27
C LYS A 126 8.95 -14.55 -2.04
N MET A 127 8.85 -13.84 -0.91
CA MET A 127 9.79 -12.76 -0.58
C MET A 127 11.21 -13.32 -0.34
N ILE A 128 11.34 -14.36 0.48
CA ILE A 128 12.63 -14.99 0.77
C ILE A 128 13.26 -15.57 -0.50
N LEU A 129 12.48 -16.30 -1.30
CA LEU A 129 12.98 -16.82 -2.59
C LEU A 129 13.48 -15.70 -3.52
N THR A 130 12.82 -14.54 -3.49
CA THR A 130 13.23 -13.38 -4.30
C THR A 130 14.56 -12.78 -3.78
N VAL A 131 14.73 -12.73 -2.47
CA VAL A 131 15.99 -12.30 -1.82
C VAL A 131 17.15 -13.24 -2.21
N GLU A 132 16.96 -14.56 -2.07
CA GLU A 132 17.95 -15.57 -2.44
C GLU A 132 18.39 -15.45 -3.90
N LYS A 133 17.41 -15.32 -4.82
CA LYS A 133 17.72 -15.09 -6.25
C LYS A 133 18.47 -13.79 -6.49
N GLY A 134 18.16 -12.75 -5.71
CA GLY A 134 18.84 -11.46 -5.79
C GLY A 134 20.29 -11.55 -5.33
N LEU A 135 20.55 -12.24 -4.21
CA LEU A 135 21.90 -12.49 -3.69
C LEU A 135 22.75 -13.29 -4.68
N ASN A 136 22.22 -14.42 -5.17
CA ASN A 136 22.91 -15.24 -6.17
C ASN A 136 23.28 -14.44 -7.44
N ARG A 137 22.41 -13.53 -7.86
CA ARG A 137 22.72 -12.65 -8.99
C ARG A 137 23.85 -11.67 -8.70
N ILE A 138 23.89 -11.14 -7.48
CA ILE A 138 24.96 -10.22 -7.04
C ILE A 138 26.30 -10.97 -6.97
N ASP A 139 26.30 -12.16 -6.37
CA ASP A 139 27.50 -13.01 -6.25
C ASP A 139 28.07 -13.35 -7.62
N ASN A 140 27.25 -13.77 -8.59
CA ASN A 140 27.70 -14.06 -9.94
C ASN A 140 28.36 -12.84 -10.61
N ILE A 141 27.81 -11.62 -10.42
CA ILE A 141 28.40 -10.38 -10.94
C ILE A 141 29.77 -10.09 -10.33
N ILE A 142 29.96 -10.41 -9.06
CA ILE A 142 31.24 -10.21 -8.34
C ILE A 142 32.26 -11.25 -8.83
N GLU A 143 31.88 -12.51 -8.94
CA GLU A 143 32.74 -13.60 -9.39
C GLU A 143 33.24 -13.38 -10.83
N GLU A 144 32.37 -12.95 -11.75
CA GLU A 144 32.75 -12.65 -13.13
C GLU A 144 33.84 -11.57 -13.22
N ARG A 145 33.91 -10.64 -12.25
CA ARG A 145 34.95 -9.60 -12.20
C ARG A 145 36.28 -10.06 -11.62
N THR A 146 36.28 -11.16 -10.85
CA THR A 146 37.52 -11.71 -10.25
C THR A 146 38.32 -12.56 -11.25
N HIS A 147 37.78 -12.83 -12.44
CA HIS A 147 38.42 -13.61 -13.49
C HIS A 147 38.93 -12.75 -14.66
N ILE A 148 38.95 -11.41 -14.51
CA ILE A 148 39.58 -10.43 -15.42
C ILE A 148 40.89 -9.93 -14.79
#